data_0f0b1065a74521251942213a71e33710
#
_entry.id   0f0b1065a74521251942213a71e33710
#
_cell.length_a   1.000
_cell.length_b   1.000
_cell.length_c   1.000
_cell.angle_alpha   90.00
_cell.angle_beta   90.00
_cell.angle_gamma   90.00
#
_symmetry.space_group_name_H-M   'P 1'
#
loop_
_entity.id
_entity.type
_entity.pdbx_description
1 polymer ?
#
loop_
_entity_poly.entity_id
_entity_poly.type
_entity_poly.pdbx_seq_one_letter_code
_entity_poly.pdbx_strand_id
1 'polypeptide(L)'
;FFDDAALQERFMLLWEEFARSFGSMHEDVVFELLNEVTEEKYGPTWNALSKKTIERIRKIAPDTLILVGSYWNNSASSVHALEKPYDDKVVYNMHSYDPLLFTHQGAPWVDKMDINFRQDFEDAGVTVEFFENFFAEAIAHAKKNNTVLYCGEYGVIDRAKPEDWVKWYKCINAVFEKHGIARAAWSYKEMDFGISDARMDGV
;
A
#
# COMPACT_ATOMS: atom_id res chain seq x y z
N PHE A 1 13.07 14.27 7.56
CA PHE A 1 12.72 13.21 8.51
C PHE A 1 13.80 12.12 8.53
N PHE A 2 14.12 11.50 7.40
CA PHE A 2 15.07 10.36 7.35
C PHE A 2 16.54 10.73 7.66
N ASP A 3 16.89 11.99 7.53
CA ASP A 3 18.25 12.52 7.85
C ASP A 3 18.28 13.25 9.20
N ASP A 4 17.22 13.15 10.02
CA ASP A 4 17.08 13.85 11.30
C ASP A 4 16.79 12.87 12.44
N ALA A 5 17.81 12.60 13.26
CA ALA A 5 17.72 11.66 14.36
C ALA A 5 16.72 12.11 15.46
N ALA A 6 16.51 13.42 15.64
CA ALA A 6 15.55 13.91 16.62
C ALA A 6 14.11 13.69 16.17
N LEU A 7 13.82 13.85 14.86
CA LEU A 7 12.52 13.52 14.28
C LEU A 7 12.27 12.02 14.30
N GLN A 8 13.28 11.19 14.05
CA GLN A 8 13.16 9.73 14.17
C GLN A 8 12.85 9.28 15.59
N GLU A 9 13.51 9.90 16.60
CA GLU A 9 13.19 9.60 18.00
C GLU A 9 11.76 10.02 18.37
N ARG A 10 11.30 11.19 17.92
CA ARG A 10 9.90 11.62 18.11
C ARG A 10 8.90 10.68 17.45
N PHE A 11 9.21 10.15 16.28
CA PHE A 11 8.41 9.14 15.60
C PHE A 11 8.28 7.86 16.43
N MET A 12 9.38 7.36 16.97
CA MET A 12 9.37 6.17 17.84
C MET A 12 8.58 6.41 19.13
N LEU A 13 8.73 7.58 19.76
CA LEU A 13 7.96 7.96 20.96
C LEU A 13 6.45 8.06 20.65
N LEU A 14 6.07 8.59 19.49
CA LEU A 14 4.67 8.65 19.05
C LEU A 14 4.08 7.24 18.93
N TRP A 15 4.82 6.30 18.34
CA TRP A 15 4.37 4.91 18.23
C TRP A 15 4.31 4.18 19.57
N GLU A 16 5.18 4.50 20.53
CA GLU A 16 5.03 4.00 21.90
C GLU A 16 3.73 4.49 22.53
N GLU A 17 3.33 5.75 22.29
CA GLU A 17 2.07 6.30 22.81
C GLU A 17 0.85 5.65 22.14
N PHE A 18 0.88 5.42 20.82
CA PHE A 18 -0.15 4.64 20.16
C PHE A 18 -0.22 3.21 20.71
N ALA A 19 0.90 2.58 20.97
CA ALA A 19 0.94 1.24 21.56
C ALA A 19 0.31 1.21 22.96
N ARG A 20 0.58 2.22 23.82
CA ARG A 20 -0.05 2.34 25.13
C ARG A 20 -1.56 2.56 25.03
N SER A 21 -1.99 3.39 24.08
CA SER A 21 -3.39 3.78 23.93
C SER A 21 -4.26 2.69 23.27
N PHE A 22 -3.71 1.98 22.29
CA PHE A 22 -4.49 1.10 21.41
C PHE A 22 -4.01 -0.35 21.40
N GLY A 23 -2.88 -0.68 22.02
CA GLY A 23 -2.31 -2.02 21.96
C GLY A 23 -3.18 -3.13 22.56
N SER A 24 -4.09 -2.78 23.48
CA SER A 24 -5.09 -3.73 24.02
C SER A 24 -6.22 -4.06 23.02
N MET A 25 -6.34 -3.28 21.94
CA MET A 25 -7.34 -3.46 20.88
C MET A 25 -6.76 -4.23 19.68
N HIS A 26 -5.80 -5.11 19.90
CA HIS A 26 -5.04 -5.79 18.84
C HIS A 26 -5.89 -6.70 17.92
N GLU A 27 -7.10 -7.06 18.32
CA GLU A 27 -8.06 -7.78 17.47
C GLU A 27 -8.79 -6.87 16.48
N ASP A 28 -8.91 -5.58 16.80
CA ASP A 28 -9.68 -4.59 16.02
C ASP A 28 -8.79 -3.55 15.32
N VAL A 29 -7.54 -3.37 15.79
CA VAL A 29 -6.64 -2.31 15.33
C VAL A 29 -5.32 -2.87 14.83
N VAL A 30 -4.92 -2.43 13.66
CA VAL A 30 -3.63 -2.71 13.02
C VAL A 30 -2.82 -1.42 12.95
N PHE A 31 -1.52 -1.47 13.19
CA PHE A 31 -0.64 -0.32 13.11
C PHE A 31 0.06 -0.28 11.75
N GLU A 32 -0.13 0.77 10.98
CA GLU A 32 0.66 1.07 9.80
C GLU A 32 1.66 2.16 10.15
N LEU A 33 2.98 1.84 10.15
CA LEU A 33 3.99 2.72 10.73
C LEU A 33 4.17 4.04 9.98
N LEU A 34 4.19 4.01 8.66
CA LEU A 34 4.37 5.19 7.84
C LEU A 34 3.75 4.95 6.46
N ASN A 35 2.93 5.90 6.03
CA ASN A 35 2.43 5.93 4.68
C ASN A 35 3.55 6.34 3.71
N GLU A 36 3.68 5.62 2.61
CA GLU A 36 4.39 5.98 1.37
C GLU A 36 5.76 6.65 1.53
N VAL A 37 6.79 5.89 1.82
CA VAL A 37 8.18 6.35 1.62
C VAL A 37 8.40 6.59 0.13
N THR A 38 8.77 7.81 -0.25
CA THR A 38 8.81 8.20 -1.67
C THR A 38 10.10 7.81 -2.38
N GLU A 39 11.25 7.98 -1.71
CA GLU A 39 12.56 7.88 -2.35
C GLU A 39 13.33 6.60 -1.93
N GLU A 40 13.83 5.88 -2.91
CA GLU A 40 14.62 4.65 -2.72
C GLU A 40 15.83 4.83 -1.81
N LYS A 41 16.50 5.99 -1.89
CA LYS A 41 17.69 6.26 -1.06
C LYS A 41 17.41 6.15 0.45
N TYR A 42 16.16 6.30 0.87
CA TYR A 42 15.76 6.17 2.27
C TYR A 42 15.39 4.75 2.69
N GLY A 43 15.36 3.80 1.78
CA GLY A 43 15.04 2.39 2.07
C GLY A 43 15.86 1.80 3.22
N PRO A 44 17.20 1.87 3.22
CA PRO A 44 18.01 1.37 4.33
C PRO A 44 17.74 2.07 5.67
N THR A 45 17.56 3.39 5.65
CA THR A 45 17.23 4.17 6.87
C THR A 45 15.85 3.77 7.38
N TRP A 46 14.88 3.60 6.48
CA TRP A 46 13.53 3.17 6.82
C TRP A 46 13.50 1.76 7.41
N ASN A 47 14.20 0.79 6.83
CA ASN A 47 14.31 -0.55 7.38
C ASN A 47 14.88 -0.53 8.82
N ALA A 48 15.93 0.25 9.06
CA ALA A 48 16.51 0.38 10.40
C ALA A 48 15.57 1.08 11.40
N LEU A 49 14.86 2.13 10.95
CA LEU A 49 13.93 2.90 11.79
C LEU A 49 12.68 2.08 12.11
N SER A 50 12.06 1.44 11.12
CA SER A 50 10.88 0.59 11.31
C SER A 50 11.16 -0.55 12.28
N LYS A 51 12.31 -1.23 12.14
CA LYS A 51 12.73 -2.28 13.08
C LYS A 51 12.84 -1.76 14.52
N LYS A 52 13.53 -0.64 14.75
CA LYS A 52 13.64 -0.03 16.08
C LYS A 52 12.28 0.38 16.64
N THR A 53 11.41 0.91 15.80
CA THR A 53 10.05 1.29 16.19
C THR A 53 9.24 0.06 16.61
N ILE A 54 9.30 -1.02 15.84
CA ILE A 54 8.64 -2.29 16.16
C ILE A 54 9.17 -2.85 17.48
N GLU A 55 10.48 -2.84 17.72
CA GLU A 55 11.08 -3.29 18.99
C GLU A 55 10.51 -2.54 20.19
N ARG A 56 10.24 -1.22 20.06
CA ARG A 56 9.61 -0.42 21.11
C ARG A 56 8.14 -0.74 21.29
N ILE A 57 7.39 -0.86 20.19
CA ILE A 57 5.98 -1.25 20.21
C ILE A 57 5.81 -2.60 20.89
N ARG A 58 6.63 -3.60 20.58
CA ARG A 58 6.53 -4.97 21.12
C ARG A 58 6.67 -5.06 22.63
N LYS A 59 7.41 -4.14 23.25
CA LYS A 59 7.52 -4.04 24.73
C LYS A 59 6.22 -3.61 25.41
N ILE A 60 5.31 -2.98 24.66
CA ILE A 60 4.06 -2.40 25.15
C ILE A 60 2.85 -3.19 24.62
N ALA A 61 2.85 -3.46 23.33
CA ALA A 61 1.76 -4.10 22.57
C ALA A 61 2.29 -5.31 21.78
N PRO A 62 2.57 -6.45 22.43
CA PRO A 62 3.21 -7.60 21.79
C PRO A 62 2.34 -8.28 20.74
N ASP A 63 1.02 -8.11 20.81
CA ASP A 63 0.07 -8.85 19.98
C ASP A 63 -0.46 -8.08 18.77
N THR A 64 -0.19 -6.77 18.68
CA THR A 64 -0.70 -5.93 17.59
C THR A 64 -0.04 -6.26 16.25
N LEU A 65 -0.87 -6.43 15.21
CA LEU A 65 -0.41 -6.58 13.85
C LEU A 65 0.19 -5.25 13.34
N ILE A 66 1.34 -5.32 12.66
CA ILE A 66 2.03 -4.14 12.15
C ILE A 66 2.24 -4.26 10.65
N LEU A 67 1.88 -3.21 9.91
CA LEU A 67 2.11 -3.08 8.48
C LEU A 67 3.35 -2.23 8.23
N VAL A 68 4.21 -2.70 7.32
CA VAL A 68 5.42 -1.99 6.89
C VAL A 68 5.47 -1.99 5.37
N GLY A 69 5.42 -0.78 4.79
CA GLY A 69 5.61 -0.57 3.35
C GLY A 69 7.04 -0.21 2.98
N SER A 70 7.36 -0.23 1.69
CA SER A 70 8.67 0.11 1.14
C SER A 70 8.68 1.50 0.49
N TYR A 71 9.73 1.84 -0.25
CA TYR A 71 9.83 3.09 -0.99
C TYR A 71 8.99 3.08 -2.30
N TRP A 72 9.10 4.14 -3.10
CA TRP A 72 8.27 4.40 -4.28
C TRP A 72 6.77 4.30 -3.98
N ASN A 73 6.36 5.00 -2.89
CA ASN A 73 4.98 5.06 -2.46
C ASN A 73 4.38 3.65 -2.17
N ASN A 74 5.11 2.84 -1.42
CA ASN A 74 4.75 1.45 -1.12
C ASN A 74 4.53 0.58 -2.36
N SER A 75 5.19 0.89 -3.49
CA SER A 75 5.01 0.11 -4.72
C SER A 75 5.30 -1.37 -4.51
N ALA A 76 4.49 -2.24 -5.12
CA ALA A 76 4.74 -3.68 -5.13
C ALA A 76 6.14 -4.02 -5.68
N SER A 77 6.66 -3.24 -6.63
CA SER A 77 8.00 -3.42 -7.20
C SER A 77 9.14 -3.17 -6.21
N SER A 78 8.90 -2.48 -5.10
CA SER A 78 9.91 -2.17 -4.07
C SER A 78 9.82 -3.08 -2.82
N VAL A 79 8.84 -3.96 -2.72
CA VAL A 79 8.67 -4.87 -1.57
C VAL A 79 9.91 -5.73 -1.32
N HIS A 80 10.63 -6.09 -2.38
CA HIS A 80 11.89 -6.86 -2.30
C HIS A 80 12.98 -6.20 -1.46
N ALA A 81 12.91 -4.88 -1.25
CA ALA A 81 13.87 -4.11 -0.45
C ALA A 81 13.56 -4.11 1.05
N LEU A 82 12.39 -4.61 1.46
CA LEU A 82 12.07 -4.80 2.87
C LEU A 82 12.92 -5.92 3.47
N GLU A 83 13.50 -5.65 4.64
CA GLU A 83 14.18 -6.68 5.41
C GLU A 83 13.20 -7.74 5.93
N LYS A 84 13.76 -8.89 6.37
CA LYS A 84 12.96 -9.92 7.03
C LYS A 84 12.15 -9.30 8.18
N PRO A 85 10.86 -9.63 8.31
CA PRO A 85 10.03 -9.13 9.40
C PRO A 85 10.64 -9.40 10.79
N TYR A 86 10.42 -8.47 11.71
CA TYR A 86 10.90 -8.58 13.09
C TYR A 86 10.32 -9.82 13.78
N ASP A 87 9.05 -10.10 13.54
CA ASP A 87 8.32 -11.27 14.04
C ASP A 87 7.18 -11.68 13.09
N ASP A 88 6.40 -12.66 13.47
CA ASP A 88 5.27 -13.20 12.68
C ASP A 88 4.02 -12.31 12.64
N LYS A 89 4.02 -11.20 13.38
CA LYS A 89 2.96 -10.18 13.39
C LYS A 89 3.32 -8.92 12.60
N VAL A 90 4.36 -8.99 11.77
CA VAL A 90 4.72 -7.93 10.82
C VAL A 90 4.38 -8.37 9.40
N VAL A 91 3.57 -7.57 8.72
CA VAL A 91 3.05 -7.81 7.38
C VAL A 91 3.62 -6.78 6.42
N TYR A 92 4.01 -7.20 5.21
CA TYR A 92 4.42 -6.27 4.17
C TYR A 92 3.21 -5.58 3.55
N ASN A 93 3.22 -4.26 3.60
CA ASN A 93 2.20 -3.42 2.96
C ASN A 93 2.69 -2.97 1.58
N MET A 94 1.80 -3.02 0.59
CA MET A 94 2.01 -2.43 -0.72
C MET A 94 0.81 -1.61 -1.14
N HIS A 95 1.04 -0.64 -2.03
CA HIS A 95 0.00 0.09 -2.75
C HIS A 95 0.08 -0.25 -4.24
N SER A 96 -1.03 -0.26 -4.93
CA SER A 96 -1.05 -0.58 -6.36
C SER A 96 -2.02 0.31 -7.12
N TYR A 97 -1.45 1.20 -7.91
CA TYR A 97 -2.14 2.07 -8.84
C TYR A 97 -1.64 1.87 -10.28
N ASP A 98 -1.35 0.62 -10.62
CA ASP A 98 -0.73 0.28 -11.90
C ASP A 98 -1.76 -0.16 -12.95
N PRO A 99 -1.58 0.24 -14.21
CA PRO A 99 -0.60 1.20 -14.69
C PRO A 99 -1.01 2.66 -14.38
N LEU A 100 -0.06 3.47 -13.92
CA LEU A 100 -0.30 4.83 -13.43
C LEU A 100 -1.05 5.72 -14.44
N LEU A 101 -0.75 5.59 -15.73
CA LEU A 101 -1.42 6.38 -16.78
C LEU A 101 -2.92 6.14 -16.80
N PHE A 102 -3.36 4.91 -16.55
CA PHE A 102 -4.79 4.58 -16.50
C PHE A 102 -5.42 5.00 -15.18
N THR A 103 -4.81 4.62 -14.07
CA THR A 103 -5.39 4.83 -12.72
C THR A 103 -5.36 6.27 -12.26
N HIS A 104 -4.45 7.10 -12.82
CA HIS A 104 -4.30 8.53 -12.50
C HIS A 104 -4.52 9.43 -13.71
N GLN A 105 -5.27 8.97 -14.71
CA GLN A 105 -5.53 9.76 -15.92
C GLN A 105 -6.09 11.14 -15.60
N GLY A 106 -5.41 12.18 -16.10
CA GLY A 106 -5.78 13.57 -15.87
C GLY A 106 -5.58 14.08 -14.43
N ALA A 107 -4.85 13.37 -13.58
CA ALA A 107 -4.55 13.78 -12.22
C ALA A 107 -3.58 14.99 -12.21
N PRO A 108 -3.95 16.14 -11.61
CA PRO A 108 -3.14 17.36 -11.66
C PRO A 108 -1.87 17.29 -10.80
N TRP A 109 -1.78 16.35 -9.88
CA TRP A 109 -0.62 16.14 -8.99
C TRP A 109 0.43 15.17 -9.57
N VAL A 110 0.14 14.50 -10.67
CA VAL A 110 1.10 13.62 -11.35
C VAL A 110 1.95 14.44 -12.30
N ASP A 111 3.28 14.39 -12.13
CA ASP A 111 4.19 15.16 -12.96
C ASP A 111 3.97 14.87 -14.46
N LYS A 112 3.89 15.94 -15.26
CA LYS A 112 3.68 15.91 -16.71
C LYS A 112 2.37 15.24 -17.19
N MET A 113 1.43 14.96 -16.32
CA MET A 113 0.11 14.47 -16.71
C MET A 113 -0.71 15.61 -17.34
N ASP A 114 -1.20 15.39 -18.56
CA ASP A 114 -2.19 16.29 -19.15
C ASP A 114 -3.52 16.11 -18.41
N ILE A 115 -4.07 17.22 -17.89
CA ILE A 115 -5.37 17.24 -17.17
C ILE A 115 -6.52 16.67 -18.01
N ASN A 116 -6.41 16.76 -19.34
CA ASN A 116 -7.40 16.26 -20.29
C ASN A 116 -7.09 14.83 -20.80
N PHE A 117 -5.96 14.23 -20.37
CA PHE A 117 -5.63 12.88 -20.78
C PHE A 117 -6.68 11.90 -20.29
N ARG A 118 -7.18 11.06 -21.21
CA ARG A 118 -8.12 9.96 -20.92
C ARG A 118 -7.67 8.73 -21.68
N GLN A 119 -7.78 7.57 -21.02
CA GLN A 119 -7.43 6.27 -21.58
C GLN A 119 -8.53 5.27 -21.25
N ASP A 120 -8.98 4.54 -22.25
CA ASP A 120 -9.93 3.44 -22.05
C ASP A 120 -9.20 2.19 -21.53
N PHE A 121 -9.92 1.31 -20.86
CA PHE A 121 -9.32 0.10 -20.26
C PHE A 121 -8.65 -0.80 -21.30
N GLU A 122 -9.23 -0.91 -22.49
CA GLU A 122 -8.73 -1.72 -23.60
C GLU A 122 -7.32 -1.27 -24.05
N ASP A 123 -7.03 0.03 -23.96
CA ASP A 123 -5.74 0.61 -24.35
C ASP A 123 -4.71 0.57 -23.22
N ALA A 124 -5.15 0.30 -22.00
CA ALA A 124 -4.27 0.29 -20.82
C ALA A 124 -3.43 -0.99 -20.69
N GLY A 125 -3.70 -2.02 -21.46
CA GLY A 125 -3.00 -3.29 -21.43
C GLY A 125 -3.18 -4.09 -20.13
N VAL A 126 -4.20 -3.78 -19.35
CA VAL A 126 -4.49 -4.41 -18.06
C VAL A 126 -5.17 -5.75 -18.26
N THR A 127 -4.58 -6.78 -17.67
CA THR A 127 -5.13 -8.14 -17.63
C THR A 127 -4.84 -8.77 -16.27
N VAL A 128 -5.42 -9.91 -15.97
CA VAL A 128 -5.05 -10.72 -14.81
C VAL A 128 -3.57 -11.10 -14.86
N GLU A 129 -3.06 -11.47 -16.04
CA GLU A 129 -1.65 -11.82 -16.25
C GLU A 129 -0.71 -10.62 -16.01
N PHE A 130 -1.13 -9.40 -16.38
CA PHE A 130 -0.39 -8.19 -16.05
C PHE A 130 -0.12 -8.10 -14.54
N PHE A 131 -1.15 -8.24 -13.71
CA PHE A 131 -0.99 -8.18 -12.26
C PHE A 131 -0.29 -9.39 -11.66
N GLU A 132 -0.48 -10.60 -12.23
CA GLU A 132 0.30 -11.78 -11.83
C GLU A 132 1.81 -11.53 -11.98
N ASN A 133 2.21 -11.01 -13.13
CA ASN A 133 3.61 -10.69 -13.39
C ASN A 133 4.11 -9.52 -12.53
N PHE A 134 3.29 -8.49 -12.36
CA PHE A 134 3.64 -7.31 -11.58
C PHE A 134 3.87 -7.62 -10.10
N PHE A 135 3.04 -8.49 -9.50
CA PHE A 135 3.17 -8.87 -8.08
C PHE A 135 4.07 -10.07 -7.83
N ALA A 136 4.56 -10.75 -8.86
CA ALA A 136 5.30 -12.01 -8.72
C ALA A 136 6.49 -11.91 -7.76
N GLU A 137 7.30 -10.86 -7.87
CA GLU A 137 8.48 -10.64 -7.03
C GLU A 137 8.08 -10.35 -5.57
N ALA A 138 7.09 -9.49 -5.35
CA ALA A 138 6.59 -9.16 -4.01
C ALA A 138 6.04 -10.41 -3.30
N ILE A 139 5.24 -11.22 -4.03
CA ILE A 139 4.70 -12.49 -3.52
C ILE A 139 5.83 -13.47 -3.16
N ALA A 140 6.82 -13.61 -4.03
CA ALA A 140 7.96 -14.50 -3.79
C ALA A 140 8.79 -14.03 -2.57
N HIS A 141 8.99 -12.70 -2.44
CA HIS A 141 9.73 -12.12 -1.32
C HIS A 141 8.99 -12.31 0.01
N ALA A 142 7.69 -12.09 0.06
CA ALA A 142 6.88 -12.32 1.25
C ALA A 142 6.92 -13.80 1.69
N LYS A 143 6.74 -14.72 0.75
CA LYS A 143 6.85 -16.17 1.00
C LYS A 143 8.24 -16.56 1.52
N LYS A 144 9.31 -16.07 0.91
CA LYS A 144 10.69 -16.31 1.34
C LYS A 144 10.94 -15.85 2.79
N ASN A 145 10.31 -14.76 3.20
CA ASN A 145 10.46 -14.17 4.53
C ASN A 145 9.43 -14.68 5.55
N ASN A 146 8.58 -15.65 5.17
CA ASN A 146 7.52 -16.21 5.99
C ASN A 146 6.54 -15.15 6.54
N THR A 147 6.14 -14.23 5.68
CA THR A 147 5.09 -13.24 5.95
C THR A 147 4.09 -13.22 4.79
N VAL A 148 3.08 -12.36 4.90
CA VAL A 148 2.05 -12.16 3.88
C VAL A 148 2.13 -10.75 3.32
N LEU A 149 1.44 -10.54 2.19
CA LEU A 149 1.19 -9.21 1.62
C LEU A 149 -0.19 -8.70 2.05
N TYR A 150 -0.25 -7.41 2.27
CA TYR A 150 -1.46 -6.61 2.36
C TYR A 150 -1.39 -5.49 1.33
N CYS A 151 -2.48 -5.23 0.61
CA CYS A 151 -2.57 -4.07 -0.27
C CYS A 151 -3.38 -2.98 0.44
N GLY A 152 -2.67 -2.01 1.02
CA GLY A 152 -3.27 -0.95 1.85
C GLY A 152 -4.03 0.09 1.04
N GLU A 153 -3.64 0.27 -0.23
CA GLU A 153 -4.32 1.16 -1.16
C GLU A 153 -4.30 0.60 -2.58
N TYR A 154 -5.42 0.68 -3.26
CA TYR A 154 -5.52 0.45 -4.70
C TYR A 154 -6.79 1.11 -5.24
N GLY A 155 -6.74 1.60 -6.47
CA GLY A 155 -7.89 2.31 -7.01
C GLY A 155 -7.66 2.89 -8.40
N VAL A 156 -8.74 3.43 -8.95
CA VAL A 156 -8.78 4.15 -10.22
C VAL A 156 -9.45 5.49 -10.00
N ILE A 157 -8.86 6.55 -10.53
CA ILE A 157 -9.37 7.93 -10.42
C ILE A 157 -10.77 8.05 -11.01
N ASP A 158 -11.61 8.89 -10.41
CA ASP A 158 -13.01 9.12 -10.81
C ASP A 158 -13.18 9.76 -12.21
N ARG A 159 -12.08 10.17 -12.84
CA ARG A 159 -12.05 10.69 -14.22
C ARG A 159 -12.08 9.59 -15.28
N ALA A 160 -11.78 8.36 -14.91
CA ALA A 160 -11.97 7.21 -15.79
C ALA A 160 -13.46 6.84 -15.90
N LYS A 161 -13.84 6.05 -16.92
CA LYS A 161 -15.20 5.56 -17.08
C LYS A 161 -15.54 4.51 -16.00
N PRO A 162 -16.73 4.55 -15.38
CA PRO A 162 -17.12 3.57 -14.36
C PRO A 162 -17.00 2.11 -14.80
N GLU A 163 -17.42 1.78 -16.02
CA GLU A 163 -17.31 0.45 -16.59
C GLU A 163 -15.85 -0.03 -16.70
N ASP A 164 -14.91 0.88 -16.88
CA ASP A 164 -13.48 0.59 -16.96
C ASP A 164 -12.87 0.37 -15.56
N TRP A 165 -13.36 1.07 -14.53
CA TRP A 165 -13.02 0.75 -13.15
C TRP A 165 -13.35 -0.69 -12.81
N VAL A 166 -14.57 -1.12 -13.13
CA VAL A 166 -15.03 -2.50 -12.85
C VAL A 166 -14.13 -3.54 -13.49
N LYS A 167 -13.69 -3.32 -14.74
CA LYS A 167 -12.77 -4.22 -15.44
C LYS A 167 -11.41 -4.27 -14.73
N TRP A 168 -10.85 -3.11 -14.36
CA TRP A 168 -9.59 -3.00 -13.66
C TRP A 168 -9.65 -3.70 -12.29
N TYR A 169 -10.68 -3.40 -11.49
CA TYR A 169 -10.89 -4.05 -10.19
C TYR A 169 -11.07 -5.56 -10.31
N LYS A 170 -11.76 -6.06 -11.35
CA LYS A 170 -11.87 -7.49 -11.59
C LYS A 170 -10.52 -8.15 -11.84
N CYS A 171 -9.65 -7.53 -12.64
CA CYS A 171 -8.33 -8.08 -12.93
C CYS A 171 -7.44 -8.13 -11.68
N ILE A 172 -7.32 -7.03 -10.93
CA ILE A 172 -6.45 -6.99 -9.75
C ILE A 172 -6.99 -7.87 -8.62
N ASN A 173 -8.30 -7.86 -8.38
CA ASN A 173 -8.91 -8.66 -7.33
C ASN A 173 -8.80 -10.17 -7.58
N ALA A 174 -8.84 -10.60 -8.84
CA ALA A 174 -8.61 -12.02 -9.18
C ALA A 174 -7.23 -12.49 -8.72
N VAL A 175 -6.21 -11.64 -8.81
CA VAL A 175 -4.85 -11.96 -8.34
C VAL A 175 -4.79 -11.91 -6.80
N PHE A 176 -5.39 -10.91 -6.18
CA PHE A 176 -5.45 -10.82 -4.72
C PHE A 176 -6.13 -12.05 -4.10
N GLU A 177 -7.25 -12.49 -4.66
CA GLU A 177 -7.96 -13.69 -4.20
C GLU A 177 -7.14 -14.96 -4.39
N LYS A 178 -6.52 -15.13 -5.57
CA LYS A 178 -5.68 -16.30 -5.86
C LYS A 178 -4.50 -16.44 -4.89
N HIS A 179 -3.91 -15.32 -4.48
CA HIS A 179 -2.72 -15.31 -3.61
C HIS A 179 -3.02 -15.03 -2.13
N GLY A 180 -4.30 -14.86 -1.76
CA GLY A 180 -4.70 -14.57 -0.39
C GLY A 180 -4.23 -13.21 0.12
N ILE A 181 -4.15 -12.20 -0.77
CA ILE A 181 -3.74 -10.83 -0.41
C ILE A 181 -4.95 -10.07 0.10
N ALA A 182 -4.95 -9.74 1.39
CA ALA A 182 -5.95 -8.86 1.97
C ALA A 182 -5.73 -7.42 1.49
N ARG A 183 -6.81 -6.61 1.42
CA ARG A 183 -6.76 -5.33 0.73
C ARG A 183 -7.76 -4.30 1.24
N ALA A 184 -7.45 -3.01 1.04
CA ALA A 184 -8.35 -1.90 1.23
C ALA A 184 -8.31 -0.98 0.01
N ALA A 185 -9.47 -0.71 -0.59
CA ALA A 185 -9.56 0.20 -1.73
C ALA A 185 -9.42 1.67 -1.28
N TRP A 186 -8.69 2.45 -2.03
CA TRP A 186 -8.64 3.89 -1.89
C TRP A 186 -9.51 4.55 -2.98
N SER A 187 -10.66 5.16 -2.64
CA SER A 187 -11.24 5.23 -1.31
C SER A 187 -12.75 4.88 -1.38
N TYR A 188 -13.41 4.79 -0.21
CA TYR A 188 -14.86 4.56 -0.20
C TYR A 188 -15.61 5.70 -0.89
N LYS A 189 -15.25 6.95 -0.59
CA LYS A 189 -15.96 8.14 -1.08
C LYS A 189 -15.00 9.32 -1.17
N GLU A 190 -15.19 10.17 -2.18
CA GLU A 190 -14.39 11.38 -2.38
C GLU A 190 -12.91 11.09 -2.68
N MET A 191 -12.02 12.09 -2.50
CA MET A 191 -10.55 12.00 -2.69
C MET A 191 -10.13 11.55 -4.09
N ASP A 192 -10.89 11.92 -5.11
CA ASP A 192 -10.67 11.61 -6.53
C ASP A 192 -10.72 10.09 -6.89
N PHE A 193 -10.87 9.18 -5.93
CA PHE A 193 -10.86 7.72 -6.12
C PHE A 193 -12.09 7.03 -5.50
N GLY A 194 -13.14 7.78 -5.20
CA GLY A 194 -14.32 7.23 -4.53
C GLY A 194 -15.00 6.13 -5.32
N ILE A 195 -15.10 4.92 -4.75
CA ILE A 195 -15.82 3.79 -5.36
C ILE A 195 -17.33 3.89 -5.15
N SER A 196 -17.80 4.75 -4.24
CA SER A 196 -19.21 5.02 -3.95
C SER A 196 -19.66 6.29 -4.69
N ASP A 197 -19.79 6.20 -6.01
CA ASP A 197 -20.24 7.28 -6.88
C ASP A 197 -21.58 6.93 -7.50
N ALA A 198 -22.49 7.89 -7.65
CA ALA A 198 -23.80 7.69 -8.27
C ALA A 198 -23.70 7.16 -9.72
N ARG A 199 -22.59 7.44 -10.41
CA ARG A 199 -22.31 6.88 -11.74
C ARG A 199 -22.10 5.37 -11.74
N MET A 200 -21.83 4.78 -10.57
CA MET A 200 -21.65 3.32 -10.41
C MET A 200 -22.99 2.58 -10.26
N ASP A 201 -24.11 3.30 -10.12
CA ASP A 201 -25.44 2.70 -9.99
C ASP A 201 -25.80 1.96 -11.29
N GLY A 202 -25.81 0.64 -11.23
CA GLY A 202 -26.14 -0.23 -12.35
C GLY A 202 -24.97 -0.68 -13.24
N VAL A 203 -23.72 -0.46 -12.84
CA VAL A 203 -22.51 -0.93 -13.53
C VAL A 203 -22.06 -2.30 -13.00
#